data_7d77c6c7cc3d46ce1dd4daf763491634
#
_entry.id   7d77c6c7cc3d46ce1dd4daf763491634
#
_cell.length_a   1.000
_cell.length_b   1.000
_cell.length_c   1.000
_cell.angle_alpha   90.00
_cell.angle_beta   90.00
_cell.angle_gamma   90.00
#
_symmetry.space_group_name_H-M   'P 1'
#
loop_
_entity.id
_entity.type
_entity.pdbx_description
1 polymer ?
#
loop_
_entity_poly.entity_id
_entity_poly.type
_entity_poly.pdbx_seq_one_letter_code
_entity_poly.pdbx_strand_id
1 'polypeptide(L)'
;GAAAANPYKEQPAQTSRPEEREIPQLVIKDILLTDENRDGTLEAGEHAHLTFIIHNNGSKNIRQLLPALKGKKEAKRIRNSEVIPITNIKPGEEIRYRINLLGSSQLKEGKAVYQISLNDSQGQTLYEEEFSFPTQK
;
A
#
# COMPACT_ATOMS: atom_id res chain seq x y z
N GLY A 1 22.37 8.03 -42.50
CA GLY A 1 22.38 8.28 -42.06
C GLY A 1 22.22 8.19 -41.58
N ALA A 2 22.15 8.23 -41.71
CA ALA A 2 22.16 8.37 -41.13
C ALA A 2 21.87 8.34 -40.49
N ALA A 3 21.81 8.26 -40.72
CA ALA A 3 21.71 8.43 -40.03
C ALA A 3 21.33 8.33 -39.36
N ALA A 4 21.30 8.23 -39.64
CA ALA A 4 21.14 8.33 -38.95
C ALA A 4 20.71 8.08 -38.19
N ALA A 5 20.64 7.92 -38.41
CA ALA A 5 20.46 7.90 -37.67
C ALA A 5 20.10 7.62 -36.89
N ASN A 6 20.03 7.68 -37.08
CA ASN A 6 19.84 7.61 -36.36
C ASN A 6 19.52 7.45 -35.55
N PRO A 7 19.63 7.41 -35.78
CA PRO A 7 19.37 7.48 -35.05
C PRO A 7 18.89 7.29 -34.25
N TYR A 8 18.69 7.32 -34.44
CA TYR A 8 18.42 7.40 -33.76
C TYR A 8 18.07 7.04 -33.07
N LYS A 9 18.05 6.89 -33.26
CA LYS A 9 17.78 6.80 -32.78
C LYS A 9 17.49 6.46 -32.05
N GLU A 10 17.44 6.45 -32.16
CA GLU A 10 17.23 6.38 -31.52
C GLU A 10 16.82 6.04 -30.71
N GLN A 11 16.83 6.04 -30.87
CA GLN A 11 16.51 5.90 -30.17
C GLN A 11 15.93 5.68 -29.52
N PRO A 12 15.91 5.64 -29.68
CA PRO A 12 15.36 5.49 -28.93
C PRO A 12 14.96 5.22 -28.34
N ALA A 13 14.84 5.10 -28.43
CA ALA A 13 14.65 4.94 -27.71
C ALA A 13 14.48 4.65 -27.16
N GLN A 14 14.48 4.48 -27.27
CA GLN A 14 14.41 4.38 -26.67
C GLN A 14 13.88 4.18 -26.18
N THR A 15 13.67 3.69 -26.67
CA THR A 15 13.21 3.72 -26.00
C THR A 15 12.20 3.71 -25.08
N SER A 16 11.52 2.75 -24.76
CA SER A 16 10.69 3.19 -23.70
C SER A 16 11.48 4.11 -22.76
N ARG A 17 10.85 5.07 -22.21
CA ARG A 17 11.54 6.03 -21.39
C ARG A 17 11.57 5.58 -19.94
N PRO A 18 12.66 5.90 -19.20
CA PRO A 18 12.74 5.51 -17.81
C PRO A 18 11.59 6.04 -16.96
N GLU A 19 11.15 7.27 -17.15
CA GLU A 19 10.09 7.80 -16.33
C GLU A 19 8.78 7.06 -16.53
N GLU A 20 8.52 6.54 -17.72
CA GLU A 20 7.33 5.73 -17.93
C GLU A 20 7.38 4.43 -17.17
N ARG A 21 8.58 3.83 -17.11
CA ARG A 21 8.73 2.59 -16.37
C ARG A 21 8.64 2.82 -14.87
N GLU A 22 8.90 4.06 -14.43
CA GLU A 22 8.88 4.38 -13.01
C GLU A 22 7.50 4.79 -12.52
N ILE A 23 6.55 5.05 -13.42
CA ILE A 23 5.19 5.37 -13.02
C ILE A 23 4.55 4.10 -12.48
N PRO A 24 4.15 4.09 -11.20
CA PRO A 24 3.55 2.89 -10.65
C PRO A 24 2.19 2.63 -11.26
N GLN A 25 1.89 1.37 -11.50
CA GLN A 25 0.58 0.96 -11.96
C GLN A 25 -0.45 1.06 -10.85
N LEU A 26 0.00 0.87 -9.61
CA LEU A 26 -0.86 0.96 -8.44
C LEU A 26 -0.33 2.02 -7.52
N VAL A 27 -1.23 2.71 -6.83
CA VAL A 27 -0.85 3.59 -5.73
C VAL A 27 -1.81 3.38 -4.58
N ILE A 28 -1.29 3.61 -3.37
CA ILE A 28 -2.10 3.66 -2.16
C ILE A 28 -2.17 5.13 -1.77
N LYS A 29 -3.36 5.59 -1.41
CA LYS A 29 -3.51 6.97 -0.97
C LYS A 29 -4.53 7.05 0.16
N ASP A 30 -4.51 8.19 0.86
CA ASP A 30 -5.47 8.49 1.92
C ASP A 30 -5.46 7.43 3.02
N ILE A 31 -4.27 7.06 3.48
CA ILE A 31 -4.14 6.12 4.58
C ILE A 31 -4.57 6.82 5.86
N LEU A 32 -5.51 6.19 6.57
CA LEU A 32 -6.09 6.81 7.77
C LEU A 32 -6.30 5.77 8.84
N LEU A 33 -5.88 6.09 10.06
CA LEU A 33 -6.24 5.31 11.24
C LEU A 33 -7.44 5.99 11.89
N THR A 34 -8.50 5.21 12.13
CA THR A 34 -9.66 5.68 12.87
C THR A 34 -9.77 4.83 14.13
N ASP A 35 -9.54 5.44 15.28
CA ASP A 35 -9.65 4.78 16.57
C ASP A 35 -10.93 5.22 17.26
N GLU A 36 -11.25 4.59 18.42
CA GLU A 36 -12.56 4.78 19.04
C GLU A 36 -12.82 6.22 19.45
N ASN A 37 -11.82 6.88 20.04
CA ASN A 37 -11.98 8.26 20.47
C ASN A 37 -11.47 9.27 19.45
N ARG A 38 -10.97 8.77 18.29
CA ARG A 38 -10.58 9.59 17.15
C ARG A 38 -9.49 10.61 17.45
N ASP A 39 -8.55 10.23 18.31
CA ASP A 39 -7.43 11.10 18.62
C ASP A 39 -6.16 10.73 17.84
N GLY A 40 -6.22 9.70 17.00
CA GLY A 40 -5.08 9.29 16.18
C GLY A 40 -4.05 8.45 16.92
N THR A 41 -4.29 8.13 18.18
CA THR A 41 -3.41 7.30 19.00
C THR A 41 -4.15 6.05 19.39
N LEU A 42 -3.53 4.89 19.19
CA LEU A 42 -4.16 3.63 19.56
C LEU A 42 -3.74 3.25 20.97
N GLU A 43 -4.72 2.98 21.83
CA GLU A 43 -4.48 2.60 23.22
C GLU A 43 -4.64 1.10 23.39
N ALA A 44 -4.02 0.57 24.46
CA ALA A 44 -4.16 -0.83 24.80
C ALA A 44 -5.65 -1.17 24.95
N GLY A 45 -6.08 -2.25 24.33
CA GLY A 45 -7.46 -2.71 24.38
C GLY A 45 -8.42 -1.99 23.46
N GLU A 46 -7.95 -1.00 22.72
CA GLU A 46 -8.82 -0.20 21.87
C GLU A 46 -8.95 -0.82 20.48
N HIS A 47 -10.16 -0.72 19.93
CA HIS A 47 -10.42 -1.09 18.54
C HIS A 47 -10.18 0.11 17.64
N ALA A 48 -9.71 -0.19 16.43
CA ALA A 48 -9.50 0.83 15.42
C ALA A 48 -9.64 0.18 14.05
N HIS A 49 -9.63 0.99 13.01
CA HIS A 49 -9.48 0.44 11.68
C HIS A 49 -8.56 1.33 10.87
N LEU A 50 -7.87 0.68 9.97
CA LEU A 50 -6.97 1.29 9.02
C LEU A 50 -7.68 1.25 7.67
N THR A 51 -7.81 2.40 7.03
CA THR A 51 -8.42 2.48 5.71
C THR A 51 -7.46 3.16 4.75
N PHE A 52 -7.54 2.76 3.49
CA PHE A 52 -6.79 3.42 2.44
C PHE A 52 -7.46 3.15 1.11
N ILE A 53 -7.07 3.91 0.11
CA ILE A 53 -7.60 3.75 -1.22
C ILE A 53 -6.53 3.14 -2.09
N ILE A 54 -6.89 2.10 -2.82
CA ILE A 54 -6.03 1.46 -3.80
C ILE A 54 -6.50 1.91 -5.17
N HIS A 55 -5.62 2.53 -5.93
CA HIS A 55 -5.97 3.08 -7.23
C HIS A 55 -5.15 2.40 -8.32
N ASN A 56 -5.83 1.85 -9.31
CA ASN A 56 -5.16 1.31 -10.49
C ASN A 56 -4.88 2.46 -11.44
N ASN A 57 -3.66 2.94 -11.40
CA ASN A 57 -3.23 4.09 -12.19
C ASN A 57 -2.67 3.68 -13.55
N GLY A 58 -2.76 2.41 -13.89
CA GLY A 58 -2.27 1.90 -15.14
C GLY A 58 -3.35 1.78 -16.19
N SER A 59 -2.99 1.19 -17.33
CA SER A 59 -3.90 1.01 -18.45
C SER A 59 -4.43 -0.41 -18.55
N LYS A 60 -4.02 -1.30 -17.65
CA LYS A 60 -4.41 -2.70 -17.71
C LYS A 60 -5.20 -3.08 -16.47
N ASN A 61 -6.09 -4.05 -16.65
CA ASN A 61 -6.83 -4.62 -15.55
C ASN A 61 -5.87 -5.41 -14.64
N ILE A 62 -6.05 -5.27 -13.33
CA ILE A 62 -5.30 -6.07 -12.35
C ILE A 62 -6.23 -7.18 -11.91
N ARG A 63 -5.87 -8.42 -12.25
CA ARG A 63 -6.77 -9.54 -12.07
C ARG A 63 -6.84 -10.00 -10.63
N GLN A 64 -5.74 -9.93 -9.91
CA GLN A 64 -5.71 -10.33 -8.53
C GLN A 64 -4.65 -9.54 -7.79
N LEU A 65 -5.00 -9.07 -6.60
CA LEU A 65 -4.09 -8.29 -5.77
C LEU A 65 -4.16 -8.85 -4.36
N LEU A 66 -2.99 -9.10 -3.78
CA LEU A 66 -2.87 -9.66 -2.43
C LEU A 66 -2.21 -8.62 -1.55
N PRO A 67 -3.00 -7.83 -0.80
CA PRO A 67 -2.40 -6.91 0.16
C PRO A 67 -1.73 -7.68 1.28
N ALA A 68 -0.69 -7.10 1.85
CA ALA A 68 -0.02 -7.66 3.01
C ALA A 68 0.34 -6.54 3.96
N LEU A 69 0.27 -6.84 5.25
CA LEU A 69 0.53 -5.87 6.30
C LEU A 69 1.61 -6.45 7.20
N LYS A 70 2.73 -5.75 7.33
CA LYS A 70 3.81 -6.20 8.19
C LYS A 70 4.03 -5.15 9.27
N GLY A 71 3.87 -5.56 10.53
CA GLY A 71 4.02 -4.64 11.66
C GLY A 71 5.39 -4.68 12.28
N LYS A 72 5.84 -3.51 12.70
CA LYS A 72 7.09 -3.33 13.42
C LYS A 72 6.84 -2.51 14.66
N LYS A 73 7.79 -2.59 15.61
CA LYS A 73 7.70 -1.84 16.85
C LYS A 73 6.40 -2.20 17.57
N GLU A 74 5.63 -1.22 18.05
CA GLU A 74 4.41 -1.51 18.78
C GLU A 74 3.33 -2.18 17.93
N ALA A 75 3.45 -2.14 16.61
CA ALA A 75 2.50 -2.84 15.74
C ALA A 75 2.52 -4.35 15.99
N LYS A 76 3.62 -4.89 16.53
CA LYS A 76 3.69 -6.31 16.88
C LYS A 76 2.74 -6.68 18.03
N ARG A 77 2.23 -5.69 18.74
CA ARG A 77 1.29 -5.88 19.83
C ARG A 77 -0.12 -5.48 19.45
N ILE A 78 -0.36 -5.41 18.16
CA ILE A 78 -1.67 -5.07 17.60
C ILE A 78 -2.10 -6.24 16.74
N ARG A 79 -3.33 -6.70 16.94
CA ARG A 79 -3.92 -7.73 16.09
C ARG A 79 -4.66 -7.06 14.94
N ASN A 80 -4.64 -7.71 13.80
CA ASN A 80 -5.42 -7.21 12.67
C ASN A 80 -6.32 -8.31 12.13
N SER A 81 -7.42 -7.88 11.51
CA SER A 81 -8.34 -8.79 10.84
C SER A 81 -7.65 -9.39 9.63
N GLU A 82 -8.27 -10.42 9.08
CA GLU A 82 -7.77 -11.09 7.91
C GLU A 82 -7.67 -10.11 6.74
N VAL A 83 -6.57 -10.21 5.99
CA VAL A 83 -6.34 -9.36 4.82
C VAL A 83 -6.86 -10.10 3.60
N ILE A 84 -7.91 -9.56 2.99
CA ILE A 84 -8.68 -10.25 1.96
C ILE A 84 -8.13 -9.88 0.59
N PRO A 85 -7.95 -10.89 -0.30
CA PRO A 85 -7.53 -10.60 -1.67
C PRO A 85 -8.56 -9.78 -2.42
N ILE A 86 -8.08 -9.00 -3.39
CA ILE A 86 -8.92 -8.16 -4.23
C ILE A 86 -8.81 -8.68 -5.66
N THR A 87 -9.95 -8.76 -6.35
CA THR A 87 -9.98 -9.25 -7.73
C THR A 87 -10.50 -8.16 -8.65
N ASN A 88 -9.92 -8.11 -9.85
CA ASN A 88 -10.43 -7.31 -10.96
C ASN A 88 -10.52 -5.82 -10.67
N ILE A 89 -9.36 -5.20 -10.53
CA ILE A 89 -9.32 -3.74 -10.44
C ILE A 89 -9.08 -3.19 -11.84
N LYS A 90 -10.09 -2.50 -12.35
CA LYS A 90 -10.03 -1.96 -13.71
C LYS A 90 -9.15 -0.71 -13.76
N PRO A 91 -8.62 -0.37 -14.95
CA PRO A 91 -7.87 0.87 -15.08
C PRO A 91 -8.69 2.06 -14.59
N GLY A 92 -8.08 2.90 -13.79
CA GLY A 92 -8.72 4.08 -13.23
C GLY A 92 -9.61 3.82 -12.04
N GLU A 93 -9.86 2.56 -11.68
CA GLU A 93 -10.73 2.24 -10.58
C GLU A 93 -10.04 2.45 -9.25
N GLU A 94 -10.82 2.89 -8.26
CA GLU A 94 -10.36 3.05 -6.88
C GLU A 94 -11.16 2.13 -5.99
N ILE A 95 -10.46 1.48 -5.05
CA ILE A 95 -11.07 0.57 -4.10
C ILE A 95 -10.71 1.05 -2.71
N ARG A 96 -11.73 1.26 -1.86
CA ARG A 96 -11.50 1.56 -0.46
C ARG A 96 -11.28 0.24 0.29
N TYR A 97 -10.16 0.14 0.95
CA TYR A 97 -9.78 -1.07 1.67
C TYR A 97 -9.75 -0.79 3.16
N ARG A 98 -10.16 -1.77 3.95
CA ARG A 98 -10.26 -1.58 5.40
C ARG A 98 -9.70 -2.80 6.11
N ILE A 99 -8.89 -2.55 7.13
CA ILE A 99 -8.34 -3.58 7.99
C ILE A 99 -8.68 -3.19 9.43
N ASN A 100 -9.31 -4.10 10.18
CA ASN A 100 -9.64 -3.84 11.57
C ASN A 100 -8.43 -4.14 12.44
N LEU A 101 -8.22 -3.31 13.45
CA LEU A 101 -7.10 -3.42 14.37
C LEU A 101 -7.61 -3.50 15.80
N LEU A 102 -6.86 -4.20 16.65
CA LEU A 102 -7.14 -4.26 18.07
C LEU A 102 -5.82 -4.20 18.83
N GLY A 103 -5.65 -3.15 19.62
CA GLY A 103 -4.48 -3.04 20.48
C GLY A 103 -4.56 -4.04 21.61
N SER A 104 -3.51 -4.85 21.78
CA SER A 104 -3.50 -5.82 22.85
C SER A 104 -3.32 -5.12 24.20
N SER A 105 -3.53 -5.88 25.28
CA SER A 105 -3.28 -5.35 26.61
C SER A 105 -1.80 -5.07 26.87
N GLN A 106 -0.93 -5.57 26.01
CA GLN A 106 0.51 -5.36 26.12
C GLN A 106 1.01 -4.12 25.40
N LEU A 107 0.12 -3.41 24.71
CA LEU A 107 0.51 -2.22 23.94
C LEU A 107 1.05 -1.15 24.90
N LYS A 108 2.11 -0.49 24.46
CA LYS A 108 2.79 0.52 25.27
C LYS A 108 2.87 1.83 24.52
N GLU A 109 3.26 2.86 25.23
CA GLU A 109 3.56 4.13 24.61
C GLU A 109 4.70 3.95 23.60
N GLY A 110 4.49 4.43 22.37
CA GLY A 110 5.47 4.29 21.32
C GLY A 110 4.85 4.55 19.98
N LYS A 111 5.30 3.77 19.00
CA LYS A 111 4.88 3.96 17.64
C LYS A 111 4.62 2.59 17.01
N ALA A 112 3.47 2.46 16.37
CA ALA A 112 3.17 1.31 15.52
C ALA A 112 3.58 1.67 14.10
N VAL A 113 4.37 0.82 13.46
CA VAL A 113 4.85 1.04 12.10
C VAL A 113 4.42 -0.14 11.25
N TYR A 114 3.74 0.17 10.16
CA TYR A 114 3.26 -0.86 9.23
C TYR A 114 3.87 -0.65 7.86
N GLN A 115 4.32 -1.75 7.29
CA GLN A 115 4.67 -1.79 5.88
C GLN A 115 3.48 -2.41 5.15
N ILE A 116 2.86 -1.62 4.27
CA ILE A 116 1.72 -2.07 3.49
C ILE A 116 2.24 -2.41 2.11
N SER A 117 2.03 -3.64 1.65
CA SER A 117 2.46 -4.03 0.33
C SER A 117 1.29 -4.57 -0.47
N LEU A 118 1.32 -4.32 -1.76
CA LEU A 118 0.33 -4.85 -2.71
C LEU A 118 1.07 -5.79 -3.63
N ASN A 119 0.72 -7.07 -3.59
CA ASN A 119 1.45 -8.11 -4.31
C ASN A 119 0.55 -8.74 -5.36
N ASP A 120 1.17 -9.21 -6.45
CA ASP A 120 0.41 -9.95 -7.47
C ASP A 120 0.27 -11.41 -7.04
N SER A 121 -0.40 -12.20 -7.88
CA SER A 121 -0.66 -13.61 -7.56
C SER A 121 0.60 -14.47 -7.55
N GLN A 122 1.71 -13.94 -8.05
CA GLN A 122 2.98 -14.65 -8.05
C GLN A 122 3.89 -14.20 -6.92
N GLY A 123 3.37 -13.35 -6.04
CA GLY A 123 4.14 -12.89 -4.89
C GLY A 123 5.03 -11.69 -5.16
N GLN A 124 4.98 -11.14 -6.35
CA GLN A 124 5.79 -9.97 -6.67
C GLN A 124 5.13 -8.73 -6.11
N THR A 125 5.92 -7.89 -5.44
CA THR A 125 5.41 -6.66 -4.85
C THR A 125 5.29 -5.60 -5.93
N LEU A 126 4.07 -5.07 -6.10
CA LEU A 126 3.79 -4.04 -7.09
C LEU A 126 3.85 -2.65 -6.50
N TYR A 127 3.59 -2.50 -5.23
CA TYR A 127 3.61 -1.23 -4.54
C TYR A 127 3.79 -1.45 -3.06
N GLU A 128 4.49 -0.54 -2.41
CA GLU A 128 4.77 -0.63 -0.99
C GLU A 128 4.74 0.75 -0.37
N GLU A 129 4.20 0.84 0.84
CA GLU A 129 4.20 2.11 1.55
C GLU A 129 4.24 1.87 3.04
N GLU A 130 4.93 2.76 3.75
CA GLU A 130 5.01 2.67 5.20
C GLU A 130 4.04 3.68 5.82
N PHE A 131 3.37 3.26 6.89
CA PHE A 131 2.45 4.10 7.62
C PHE A 131 2.65 3.86 9.11
N SER A 132 2.62 4.93 9.90
CA SER A 132 2.84 4.78 11.33
C SER A 132 1.90 5.69 12.10
N PHE A 133 1.67 5.34 13.37
CA PHE A 133 0.85 6.15 14.27
C PHE A 133 1.31 5.91 15.71
N PRO A 134 1.03 6.87 16.60
CA PRO A 134 1.43 6.72 18.01
C PRO A 134 0.53 5.73 18.74
N THR A 135 1.11 5.12 19.78
CA THR A 135 0.40 4.16 20.61
C THR A 135 0.55 4.56 22.07
N GLN A 136 -0.35 4.07 22.90
CA GLN A 136 -0.31 4.29 24.34
C GLN A 136 -0.76 3.05 25.08
N LYS A 137 -0.36 3.03 26.34
CA LYS A 137 -0.72 1.98 27.27
C LYS A 137 -2.20 2.06 27.66
#